data_ff6e73ee1a871a9251252c2df0aade6f
#
_entry.id   ff6e73ee1a871a9251252c2df0aade6f
#
_cell.length_a   1.000
_cell.length_b   1.000
_cell.length_c   1.000
_cell.angle_alpha   90.00
_cell.angle_beta   90.00
_cell.angle_gamma   90.00
#
_symmetry.space_group_name_H-M   'P 1'
#
loop_
_entity.id
_entity.type
_entity.pdbx_description
1 polymer ?
#
loop_
_entity_poly.entity_id
_entity_poly.type
_entity_poly.pdbx_seq_one_letter_code
_entity_poly.pdbx_strand_id
1 'polypeptide(L)'
;DIIVDDASLDVPAAWTRIEKNNGYGRSYLVLNPTSEKQTLRYPFEVKSDGKYEIYTYFIRRGESSKMTELVVSDGNEQKGVVLNADEIEVLGQTSGEWVSLGEYNLQSGKPGYVEFTNNGTITGQICADAVLLVRK
;
A
#
# COMPACT_ATOMS: atom_id res chain seq x y z
N ASP A 1 14.77 5.52 -7.52
CA ASP A 1 13.50 4.89 -7.14
C ASP A 1 13.66 4.13 -5.84
N ILE A 2 12.66 4.20 -4.98
CA ILE A 2 12.67 3.54 -3.67
C ILE A 2 11.51 2.57 -3.63
N ILE A 3 11.79 1.32 -3.24
CA ILE A 3 10.77 0.30 -3.09
C ILE A 3 10.75 -0.16 -1.62
N VAL A 4 9.57 -0.15 -1.01
CA VAL A 4 9.34 -0.73 0.31
C VAL A 4 8.42 -1.94 0.12
N ASP A 5 8.95 -3.13 0.37
CA ASP A 5 8.20 -4.38 0.20
C ASP A 5 7.74 -4.90 1.56
N ASP A 6 6.70 -5.74 1.55
CA ASP A 6 6.17 -6.37 2.76
C ASP A 6 7.22 -7.21 3.50
N ALA A 7 8.19 -7.76 2.77
CA ALA A 7 9.26 -8.57 3.36
C ALA A 7 10.13 -7.79 4.37
N SER A 8 10.18 -6.46 4.26
CA SER A 8 10.98 -5.61 5.14
C SER A 8 10.22 -5.10 6.36
N LEU A 9 8.93 -5.45 6.49
CA LEU A 9 8.06 -4.91 7.53
C LEU A 9 7.96 -5.85 8.74
N ASP A 10 7.78 -5.24 9.91
CA ASP A 10 7.27 -5.95 11.08
C ASP A 10 5.74 -6.07 10.93
N VAL A 11 5.26 -7.28 10.76
CA VAL A 11 3.85 -7.52 10.44
C VAL A 11 3.00 -7.57 11.70
N PRO A 12 1.99 -6.68 11.87
CA PRO A 12 1.07 -6.79 12.99
C PRO A 12 0.29 -8.10 12.96
N ALA A 13 -0.13 -8.58 14.13
CA ALA A 13 -0.74 -9.90 14.28
C ALA A 13 -2.01 -10.10 13.45
N ALA A 14 -2.76 -9.03 13.16
CA ALA A 14 -4.00 -9.12 12.39
C ALA A 14 -3.77 -9.38 10.89
N TRP A 15 -2.55 -9.15 10.39
CA TRP A 15 -2.21 -9.31 8.99
C TRP A 15 -1.51 -10.65 8.78
N THR A 16 -1.86 -11.33 7.69
CA THR A 16 -1.29 -12.61 7.32
C THR A 16 -0.41 -12.47 6.09
N ARG A 17 0.82 -12.98 6.15
CA ARG A 17 1.71 -13.02 4.98
C ARG A 17 1.38 -14.23 4.13
N ILE A 18 1.12 -13.99 2.86
CA ILE A 18 0.86 -15.02 1.86
C ILE A 18 2.10 -15.12 0.97
N GLU A 19 2.76 -16.26 1.00
CA GLU A 19 3.97 -16.52 0.21
C GLU A 19 3.58 -17.22 -1.09
N LYS A 20 3.34 -16.43 -2.12
CA LYS A 20 2.99 -16.91 -3.46
C LYS A 20 3.56 -15.96 -4.51
N ASN A 21 3.64 -16.43 -5.75
CA ASN A 21 4.21 -15.65 -6.85
C ASN A 21 3.21 -14.73 -7.55
N ASN A 22 2.10 -14.38 -6.91
CA ASN A 22 1.07 -13.53 -7.51
C ASN A 22 1.03 -12.11 -6.95
N GLY A 23 2.07 -11.69 -6.23
CA GLY A 23 2.27 -10.32 -5.80
C GLY A 23 3.56 -9.74 -6.37
N TYR A 24 3.93 -8.56 -5.92
CA TYR A 24 5.26 -8.02 -6.18
C TYR A 24 6.25 -8.79 -5.29
N GLY A 25 7.30 -9.35 -5.89
CA GLY A 25 8.19 -10.24 -5.14
C GLY A 25 7.52 -11.58 -4.84
N ARG A 26 7.77 -12.13 -3.65
CA ARG A 26 7.34 -13.49 -3.28
C ARG A 26 6.21 -13.54 -2.28
N SER A 27 5.80 -12.41 -1.75
CA SER A 27 4.76 -12.38 -0.71
C SER A 27 3.96 -11.09 -0.75
N TYR A 28 2.83 -11.13 -0.10
CA TYR A 28 2.01 -9.95 0.17
C TYR A 28 1.26 -10.19 1.48
N LEU A 29 0.65 -9.12 2.02
CA LEU A 29 -0.05 -9.17 3.29
C LEU A 29 -1.55 -9.08 3.07
N VAL A 30 -2.30 -9.80 3.88
CA VAL A 30 -3.76 -9.85 3.79
C VAL A 30 -4.36 -9.58 5.17
N LEU A 31 -5.33 -8.67 5.21
CA LEU A 31 -6.21 -8.49 6.36
C LEU A 31 -7.56 -9.10 6.03
N ASN A 32 -7.98 -10.11 6.81
CA ASN A 32 -9.28 -10.72 6.67
C ASN A 32 -10.38 -9.80 7.17
N PRO A 33 -11.65 -10.00 6.75
CA PRO A 33 -12.76 -9.21 7.25
C PRO A 33 -12.78 -9.15 8.77
N THR A 34 -12.91 -7.94 9.31
CA THR A 34 -12.90 -7.70 10.75
C THR A 34 -13.72 -6.45 11.07
N SER A 35 -14.29 -6.41 12.28
CA SER A 35 -14.98 -5.23 12.79
C SER A 35 -14.05 -4.30 13.58
N GLU A 36 -12.80 -4.70 13.81
CA GLU A 36 -11.82 -3.90 14.54
C GLU A 36 -10.96 -3.10 13.56
N LYS A 37 -10.63 -1.87 13.95
CA LYS A 37 -9.71 -1.06 13.15
C LYS A 37 -8.30 -1.66 13.21
N GLN A 38 -7.74 -1.95 12.04
CA GLN A 38 -6.39 -2.45 11.89
C GLN A 38 -5.63 -1.56 10.91
N THR A 39 -4.33 -1.43 11.12
CA THR A 39 -3.48 -0.62 10.26
C THR A 39 -2.20 -1.37 9.93
N LEU A 40 -1.62 -1.04 8.78
CA LEU A 40 -0.32 -1.55 8.35
C LEU A 40 0.44 -0.41 7.71
N ARG A 41 1.61 -0.08 8.25
CA ARG A 41 2.39 1.08 7.82
C ARG A 41 3.63 0.66 7.06
N TYR A 42 3.81 1.26 5.86
CA TYR A 42 5.02 1.14 5.05
C TYR A 42 5.83 2.43 5.22
N PRO A 43 6.83 2.45 6.09
CA PRO A 43 7.63 3.66 6.29
C PRO A 43 8.63 3.86 5.16
N PHE A 44 8.93 5.11 4.86
CA PHE A 44 9.97 5.45 3.89
C PHE A 44 10.72 6.70 4.32
N GLU A 45 11.93 6.84 3.79
CA GLU A 45 12.74 8.02 3.97
C GLU A 45 13.51 8.25 2.67
N VAL A 46 13.45 9.48 2.15
CA VAL A 46 14.16 9.84 0.93
C VAL A 46 15.50 10.49 1.26
N LYS A 47 16.47 10.33 0.35
CA LYS A 47 17.81 10.89 0.51
C LYS A 47 17.96 12.27 -0.11
N SER A 48 17.03 12.65 -0.97
CA SER A 48 17.05 13.93 -1.68
C SER A 48 15.67 14.56 -1.64
N ASP A 49 15.64 15.87 -1.38
CA ASP A 49 14.39 16.63 -1.45
C ASP A 49 13.85 16.61 -2.89
N GLY A 50 12.56 16.62 -3.04
CA GLY A 50 11.94 16.72 -4.34
C GLY A 50 10.49 16.27 -4.36
N LYS A 51 9.92 16.31 -5.54
CA LYS A 51 8.58 15.80 -5.77
C LYS A 51 8.68 14.32 -6.16
N TYR A 52 7.90 13.49 -5.48
CA TYR A 52 7.85 12.05 -5.73
C TYR A 52 6.42 11.66 -6.02
N GLU A 53 6.25 10.78 -6.99
CA GLU A 53 4.98 10.08 -7.16
C GLU A 53 5.05 8.77 -6.40
N ILE A 54 4.01 8.47 -5.61
CA ILE A 54 3.97 7.29 -4.76
C ILE A 54 2.96 6.32 -5.37
N TYR A 55 3.36 5.05 -5.50
CA TYR A 55 2.53 3.99 -6.05
C TYR A 55 2.43 2.86 -5.04
N THR A 56 1.34 2.11 -5.09
CA THR A 56 1.26 0.81 -4.44
C THR A 56 0.95 -0.26 -5.48
N TYR A 57 1.47 -1.48 -5.27
CA TYR A 57 1.16 -2.60 -6.13
C TYR A 57 -0.18 -3.18 -5.70
N PHE A 58 -1.19 -3.00 -6.52
CA PHE A 58 -2.55 -3.46 -6.24
C PHE A 58 -2.73 -4.88 -6.76
N ILE A 59 -3.13 -5.80 -5.87
CA ILE A 59 -3.43 -7.19 -6.21
C ILE A 59 -4.94 -7.36 -6.19
N ARG A 60 -5.49 -7.85 -7.30
CA ARG A 60 -6.92 -8.17 -7.38
C ARG A 60 -7.13 -9.63 -7.02
N ARG A 61 -7.93 -9.87 -6.00
CA ARG A 61 -8.36 -11.20 -5.60
C ARG A 61 -9.88 -11.22 -5.57
N GLY A 62 -10.48 -12.40 -5.82
CA GLY A 62 -11.93 -12.54 -5.83
C GLY A 62 -12.60 -12.20 -4.51
N GLU A 63 -11.89 -12.30 -3.40
CA GLU A 63 -12.38 -11.99 -2.05
C GLU A 63 -11.98 -10.60 -1.57
N SER A 64 -11.37 -9.78 -2.42
CA SER A 64 -10.91 -8.45 -2.03
C SER A 64 -12.07 -7.51 -1.75
N SER A 65 -11.86 -6.62 -0.78
CA SER A 65 -12.76 -5.51 -0.55
C SER A 65 -12.79 -4.59 -1.77
N LYS A 66 -13.95 -4.02 -2.09
CA LYS A 66 -14.07 -3.06 -3.19
C LYS A 66 -13.30 -1.79 -2.91
N MET A 67 -13.23 -1.38 -1.66
CA MET A 67 -12.61 -0.13 -1.25
C MET A 67 -11.46 -0.43 -0.31
N THR A 68 -10.30 0.14 -0.62
CA THR A 68 -9.11 0.07 0.24
C THR A 68 -8.75 1.49 0.64
N GLU A 69 -8.71 1.76 1.93
CA GLU A 69 -8.36 3.08 2.46
C GLU A 69 -6.88 3.12 2.83
N LEU A 70 -6.22 4.19 2.41
CA LEU A 70 -4.82 4.44 2.73
C LEU A 70 -4.65 5.86 3.24
N VAL A 71 -3.60 6.05 4.04
CA VAL A 71 -3.14 7.38 4.45
C VAL A 71 -1.69 7.52 4.01
N VAL A 72 -1.39 8.61 3.31
CA VAL A 72 -0.01 8.92 2.92
C VAL A 72 0.46 10.10 3.76
N SER A 73 1.59 9.94 4.45
CA SER A 73 2.24 11.01 5.20
C SER A 73 3.53 11.40 4.49
N ASP A 74 3.72 12.70 4.29
CA ASP A 74 4.95 13.25 3.73
C ASP A 74 5.97 13.66 4.81
N GLY A 75 5.67 13.36 6.07
CA GLY A 75 6.47 13.76 7.22
C GLY A 75 5.94 15.02 7.92
N ASN A 76 5.05 15.78 7.29
CA ASN A 76 4.42 16.97 7.84
C ASN A 76 2.90 16.87 7.86
N GLU A 77 2.31 16.42 6.74
CA GLU A 77 0.88 16.35 6.54
C GLU A 77 0.46 14.93 6.16
N GLN A 78 -0.80 14.63 6.36
CA GLN A 78 -1.39 13.35 5.99
C GLN A 78 -2.50 13.58 4.98
N LYS A 79 -2.60 12.67 4.01
CA LYS A 79 -3.66 12.69 3.00
C LYS A 79 -4.30 11.31 2.91
N GLY A 80 -5.63 11.26 3.00
CA GLY A 80 -6.38 10.04 2.77
C GLY A 80 -6.53 9.73 1.30
N VAL A 81 -6.37 8.48 0.93
CA VAL A 81 -6.56 7.99 -0.44
C VAL A 81 -7.43 6.75 -0.38
N VAL A 82 -8.42 6.68 -1.26
CA VAL A 82 -9.30 5.51 -1.36
C VAL A 82 -9.10 4.87 -2.73
N LEU A 83 -8.76 3.58 -2.74
CA LEU A 83 -8.66 2.80 -3.98
C LEU A 83 -9.95 2.00 -4.16
N ASN A 84 -10.58 2.18 -5.32
CA ASN A 84 -11.77 1.42 -5.70
C ASN A 84 -11.35 0.33 -6.67
N ALA A 85 -11.51 -0.94 -6.27
CA ALA A 85 -11.10 -2.08 -7.07
C ALA A 85 -11.79 -2.13 -8.44
N ASP A 86 -13.01 -1.63 -8.55
CA ASP A 86 -13.75 -1.62 -9.81
C ASP A 86 -13.20 -0.61 -10.83
N GLU A 87 -12.40 0.37 -10.36
CA GLU A 87 -11.79 1.38 -11.21
C GLU A 87 -10.36 1.03 -11.62
N ILE A 88 -9.81 -0.07 -11.09
CA ILE A 88 -8.44 -0.49 -11.36
C ILE A 88 -8.46 -1.66 -12.33
N GLU A 89 -7.79 -1.48 -13.48
CA GLU A 89 -7.63 -2.54 -14.46
C GLU A 89 -6.28 -3.22 -14.27
N VAL A 90 -6.30 -4.55 -14.17
CA VAL A 90 -5.09 -5.37 -14.19
C VAL A 90 -4.91 -5.86 -15.61
N LEU A 91 -3.84 -5.41 -16.27
CA LEU A 91 -3.58 -5.68 -17.67
C LEU A 91 -2.67 -6.89 -17.86
N GLY A 92 -2.89 -7.62 -18.94
CA GLY A 92 -2.08 -8.77 -19.31
C GLY A 92 -2.24 -9.94 -18.34
N GLN A 93 -1.16 -10.71 -18.20
CA GLN A 93 -1.14 -11.90 -17.34
C GLN A 93 -0.51 -11.63 -15.97
N THR A 94 -0.40 -10.37 -15.58
CA THR A 94 0.13 -10.00 -14.28
C THR A 94 -0.91 -10.21 -13.19
N SER A 95 -0.46 -10.48 -11.97
CA SER A 95 -1.34 -10.64 -10.81
C SER A 95 -1.80 -9.31 -10.22
N GLY A 96 -1.22 -8.19 -10.63
CA GLY A 96 -1.54 -6.88 -10.08
C GLY A 96 -1.07 -5.75 -10.98
N GLU A 97 -1.21 -4.54 -10.48
CA GLU A 97 -0.86 -3.31 -11.19
C GLU A 97 -0.34 -2.25 -10.21
N TRP A 98 0.62 -1.45 -10.66
CA TRP A 98 1.04 -0.27 -9.91
C TRP A 98 -0.01 0.83 -10.03
N VAL A 99 -0.48 1.31 -8.90
CA VAL A 99 -1.53 2.34 -8.83
C VAL A 99 -0.97 3.57 -8.13
N SER A 100 -1.11 4.74 -8.77
CA SER A 100 -0.63 5.99 -8.22
C SER A 100 -1.48 6.45 -7.03
N LEU A 101 -0.81 6.84 -5.96
CA LEU A 101 -1.43 7.46 -4.78
C LEU A 101 -1.28 8.98 -4.80
N GLY A 102 -0.72 9.55 -5.86
CA GLY A 102 -0.52 10.98 -6.03
C GLY A 102 0.93 11.40 -5.94
N GLU A 103 1.16 12.70 -6.08
CA GLU A 103 2.48 13.31 -6.01
C GLU A 103 2.64 14.07 -4.69
N TYR A 104 3.83 13.99 -4.09
CA TYR A 104 4.10 14.56 -2.78
C TYR A 104 5.48 15.20 -2.76
N ASN A 105 5.60 16.32 -2.05
CA ASN A 105 6.90 16.95 -1.81
C ASN A 105 7.52 16.31 -0.59
N LEU A 106 8.61 15.58 -0.78
CA LEU A 106 9.30 14.86 0.28
C LEU A 106 10.64 15.52 0.57
N GLN A 107 11.05 15.48 1.84
CA GLN A 107 12.29 16.08 2.30
C GLN A 107 13.21 15.01 2.88
N SER A 108 14.48 15.13 2.54
CA SER A 108 15.52 14.27 3.10
C SER A 108 15.55 14.38 4.64
N GLY A 109 15.63 13.25 5.31
CA GLY A 109 15.66 13.19 6.76
C GLY A 109 14.32 13.34 7.46
N LYS A 110 13.22 13.50 6.71
CA LYS A 110 11.87 13.51 7.27
C LYS A 110 11.14 12.23 6.87
N PRO A 111 11.01 11.27 7.79
CA PRO A 111 10.33 10.01 7.47
C PRO A 111 8.85 10.24 7.16
N GLY A 112 8.37 9.56 6.13
CA GLY A 112 6.97 9.48 5.81
C GLY A 112 6.50 8.04 5.84
N TYR A 113 5.26 7.80 5.41
CA TYR A 113 4.74 6.43 5.33
C TYR A 113 3.51 6.36 4.44
N VAL A 114 3.22 5.14 3.99
CA VAL A 114 1.93 4.77 3.44
C VAL A 114 1.30 3.79 4.42
N GLU A 115 0.10 4.07 4.87
CA GLU A 115 -0.59 3.24 5.86
C GLU A 115 -1.88 2.71 5.27
N PHE A 116 -2.01 1.38 5.26
CA PHE A 116 -3.27 0.73 4.92
C PHE A 116 -4.14 0.66 6.16
N THR A 117 -5.43 0.94 6.02
CA THR A 117 -6.36 0.87 7.14
C THR A 117 -7.72 0.38 6.66
N ASN A 118 -8.42 -0.34 7.50
CA ASN A 118 -9.80 -0.71 7.25
C ASN A 118 -10.79 0.31 7.82
N ASN A 119 -10.32 1.20 8.68
CA ASN A 119 -11.12 2.23 9.36
C ASN A 119 -12.42 1.70 9.96
N GLY A 120 -12.38 0.47 10.52
CA GLY A 120 -13.54 -0.22 11.09
C GLY A 120 -13.90 -1.47 10.29
N THR A 121 -15.20 -1.74 10.15
CA THR A 121 -15.71 -2.96 9.53
C THR A 121 -15.41 -3.00 8.03
N ILE A 122 -14.89 -4.15 7.56
CA ILE A 122 -14.72 -4.44 6.14
C ILE A 122 -15.46 -5.73 5.80
N THR A 123 -15.94 -5.81 4.56
CA THR A 123 -16.68 -6.97 4.05
C THR A 123 -15.87 -7.90 3.19
N GLY A 124 -14.66 -7.52 2.83
CA GLY A 124 -13.74 -8.34 2.05
C GLY A 124 -12.33 -8.20 2.60
N GLN A 125 -11.39 -8.89 1.95
CA GLN A 125 -9.99 -8.85 2.33
C GLN A 125 -9.32 -7.56 1.82
N ILE A 126 -8.40 -7.02 2.61
CA ILE A 126 -7.49 -5.97 2.16
C ILE A 126 -6.14 -6.62 1.89
N CYS A 127 -5.62 -6.40 0.69
CA CYS A 127 -4.30 -6.89 0.29
C CYS A 127 -3.32 -5.73 0.25
N ALA A 128 -2.17 -5.90 0.88
CA ALA A 128 -1.09 -4.92 0.88
C ALA A 128 0.19 -5.58 0.37
N ASP A 129 0.85 -4.93 -0.57
CA ASP A 129 2.09 -5.45 -1.13
C ASP A 129 3.17 -4.37 -1.06
N ALA A 130 3.72 -3.98 -2.18
CA ALA A 130 4.85 -3.05 -2.20
C ALA A 130 4.40 -1.61 -2.40
N VAL A 131 5.25 -0.69 -1.96
CA VAL A 131 5.11 0.75 -2.19
C VAL A 131 6.34 1.21 -2.98
N LEU A 132 6.12 1.99 -4.03
CA LEU A 132 7.18 2.52 -4.90
C LEU A 132 7.13 4.04 -4.88
N LEU A 133 8.29 4.66 -4.71
CA LEU A 133 8.45 6.11 -4.79
C LEU A 133 9.33 6.42 -6.00
N VAL A 134 8.81 7.23 -6.93
CA VAL A 134 9.53 7.65 -8.13
C VAL A 134 9.72 9.16 -8.09
N ARG A 135 10.98 9.60 -8.12
CA ARG A 135 11.29 11.03 -8.14
C ARG A 135 10.93 11.63 -9.49
N LYS A 136 10.28 12.77 -9.46
CA LYS A 136 9.88 13.52 -10.66
C LYS A 136 10.88 14.58 -11.05
#